data_5032ac117996f3d8f9639f7ccc6057a9
#
_entry.id   5032ac117996f3d8f9639f7ccc6057a9
#
_cell.length_a   1.000
_cell.length_b   1.000
_cell.length_c   1.000
_cell.angle_alpha   90.00
_cell.angle_beta   90.00
_cell.angle_gamma   90.00
#
_symmetry.space_group_name_H-M   'P 1'
#
loop_
_entity.id
_entity.type
_entity.pdbx_description
1 polymer ?
#
loop_
_entity_poly.entity_id
_entity_poly.type
_entity_poly.pdbx_seq_one_letter_code
_entity_poly.pdbx_strand_id
1 'polypeptide(L)'
;MGYIKKAHREILKILDDTPSFPNGWDNFVDKQAVYHNLIIKSAKNKCFCTNCKSYFISKKKINQEVRCPNCHNTYLIRRSNLKYKAFKDYISILDKVNNIFVIRYFELKTVIDAMHEHHTSVAEFAREIPTDNYYRDVYVNERVSKCQQYIYIYHDNGYYINDKKWRQYTRGYSLIDYSIVFPNNIKKLLKDTEYKYSCIWDIAKHSTYIDLLRLLKEKEQMPIVEMLCKMKLYNLAQKTHEFKNFGSFQKIFGISKDYYDFMKKHNITYTQLKILRLLKEKNIRKIHYLENYVSYVSNTTNLEEIAEYISLNRFIKYSKMCREKVDTYLYSDYLRFAKLLGLDLKNNKYAFPKDLEIEHDKLSKQYKVQCNKLMKKAIIKRGKELSINKYQNNKFIIFPALTVESLKDESKQQNNCVRTYAEKYAAGTCDIYFMRDIRKPKKSLVTIEVKNNKVVQSRTKNNKSPDKKQLAFINKWEQKVLKGVA
;
A
#
# COMPACT_ATOMS: atom_id res chain seq x y z
N MET A 1 3.26 39.33 -6.70
CA MET A 1 3.87 38.92 -7.98
C MET A 1 5.39 39.12 -8.11
N GLY A 2 6.04 40.00 -7.30
CA GLY A 2 7.49 40.26 -7.38
C GLY A 2 8.42 39.18 -6.79
N TYR A 3 8.00 38.50 -5.74
CA TYR A 3 8.83 37.46 -5.07
C TYR A 3 9.02 36.18 -5.91
N ILE A 4 8.01 35.79 -6.64
CA ILE A 4 8.07 34.59 -7.52
C ILE A 4 9.10 34.79 -8.65
N LYS A 5 9.29 36.00 -9.17
CA LYS A 5 10.20 36.26 -10.31
C LYS A 5 11.68 36.12 -9.95
N LYS A 6 12.12 36.41 -8.71
CA LYS A 6 13.55 36.31 -8.34
C LYS A 6 13.94 34.85 -8.03
N ALA A 7 13.18 34.17 -7.20
CA ALA A 7 13.38 32.75 -6.91
C ALA A 7 13.28 31.90 -8.19
N HIS A 8 12.41 32.27 -9.12
CA HIS A 8 12.24 31.59 -10.39
C HIS A 8 13.46 31.68 -11.30
N ARG A 9 14.13 32.83 -11.36
CA ARG A 9 15.37 32.99 -12.18
C ARG A 9 16.55 32.17 -11.63
N GLU A 10 16.70 32.03 -10.34
CA GLU A 10 17.75 31.22 -9.73
C GLU A 10 17.48 29.73 -9.97
N ILE A 11 16.24 29.30 -9.85
CA ILE A 11 15.83 27.93 -10.18
C ILE A 11 16.05 27.60 -11.66
N LEU A 12 15.72 28.52 -12.57
CA LEU A 12 15.97 28.33 -14.00
C LEU A 12 17.45 28.11 -14.31
N LYS A 13 18.35 28.86 -13.67
CA LYS A 13 19.79 28.65 -13.83
C LYS A 13 20.24 27.27 -13.37
N ILE A 14 19.63 26.76 -12.28
CA ILE A 14 19.90 25.40 -11.76
C ILE A 14 19.34 24.33 -12.70
N LEU A 15 18.21 24.59 -13.34
CA LEU A 15 17.57 23.64 -14.26
C LEU A 15 18.24 23.62 -15.63
N ASP A 16 18.77 24.77 -16.11
CA ASP A 16 19.41 24.88 -17.42
C ASP A 16 20.88 24.39 -17.40
N ASP A 17 21.53 24.43 -16.24
CA ASP A 17 22.89 23.89 -16.09
C ASP A 17 22.83 22.34 -16.08
N THR A 18 23.73 21.71 -16.82
CA THR A 18 23.82 20.25 -16.90
C THR A 18 25.22 19.82 -16.47
N PRO A 19 25.43 19.57 -15.18
CA PRO A 19 26.72 19.11 -14.68
C PRO A 19 27.16 17.81 -15.35
N SER A 20 28.45 17.65 -15.57
CA SER A 20 29.04 16.41 -16.09
C SER A 20 28.77 15.25 -15.13
N PHE A 21 28.72 14.04 -15.66
CA PHE A 21 28.62 12.87 -14.80
C PHE A 21 29.89 12.67 -13.97
N PRO A 22 29.74 12.25 -12.71
CA PRO A 22 30.89 11.98 -11.86
C PRO A 22 31.65 10.74 -12.31
N ASN A 23 32.96 10.68 -11.96
CA ASN A 23 33.79 9.52 -12.28
C ASN A 23 33.18 8.20 -11.75
N GLY A 24 33.19 7.18 -12.61
CA GLY A 24 32.64 5.86 -12.32
C GLY A 24 31.13 5.71 -12.55
N TRP A 25 30.51 6.74 -13.14
CA TRP A 25 29.07 6.71 -13.47
C TRP A 25 28.74 5.57 -14.43
N ASP A 26 29.45 5.42 -15.54
CA ASP A 26 29.17 4.39 -16.55
C ASP A 26 29.27 2.99 -15.96
N ASN A 27 30.34 2.71 -15.20
CA ASN A 27 30.48 1.44 -14.48
C ASN A 27 29.37 1.17 -13.48
N PHE A 28 28.83 2.21 -12.86
CA PHE A 28 27.71 2.08 -11.94
C PHE A 28 26.42 1.74 -12.68
N VAL A 29 26.15 2.43 -13.78
CA VAL A 29 24.98 2.17 -14.65
C VAL A 29 25.02 0.74 -15.19
N ASP A 30 26.15 0.31 -15.69
CA ASP A 30 26.33 -1.07 -16.24
C ASP A 30 26.09 -2.14 -15.18
N LYS A 31 26.55 -1.91 -13.95
CA LYS A 31 26.25 -2.80 -12.82
C LYS A 31 24.78 -2.90 -12.49
N GLN A 32 24.04 -1.80 -12.57
CA GLN A 32 22.60 -1.81 -12.34
C GLN A 32 21.86 -2.57 -13.47
N ALA A 33 22.29 -2.45 -14.71
CA ALA A 33 21.71 -3.15 -15.85
C ALA A 33 21.78 -4.68 -15.73
N VAL A 34 22.80 -5.23 -15.05
CA VAL A 34 23.01 -6.67 -14.86
C VAL A 34 21.90 -7.32 -14.01
N TYR A 35 21.20 -6.57 -13.15
CA TYR A 35 20.09 -7.12 -12.35
C TYR A 35 18.88 -7.60 -13.16
N HIS A 36 18.81 -7.30 -14.46
CA HIS A 36 17.71 -7.67 -15.34
C HIS A 36 17.98 -8.92 -16.21
N ASN A 37 18.91 -9.77 -15.80
CA ASN A 37 19.13 -11.02 -16.50
C ASN A 37 17.94 -11.98 -16.34
N LEU A 38 17.65 -12.72 -17.41
CA LEU A 38 16.50 -13.61 -17.53
C LEU A 38 16.91 -14.97 -18.10
N ILE A 39 16.05 -15.96 -17.91
CA ILE A 39 16.04 -17.17 -18.72
C ILE A 39 14.93 -17.06 -19.76
N ILE A 40 15.30 -17.08 -21.03
CA ILE A 40 14.36 -17.00 -22.14
C ILE A 40 14.02 -18.41 -22.60
N LYS A 41 12.75 -18.82 -22.47
CA LYS A 41 12.29 -20.14 -22.85
C LYS A 41 11.61 -20.13 -24.21
N SER A 42 12.13 -20.95 -25.12
CA SER A 42 11.57 -21.22 -26.45
C SER A 42 10.78 -22.54 -26.47
N ALA A 43 10.35 -22.99 -27.66
CA ALA A 43 9.74 -24.30 -27.85
C ALA A 43 10.64 -25.44 -27.39
N LYS A 44 10.05 -26.62 -27.13
CA LYS A 44 10.76 -27.83 -26.69
C LYS A 44 11.62 -27.71 -25.43
N ASN A 45 11.20 -26.82 -24.49
CA ASN A 45 11.87 -26.58 -23.21
C ASN A 45 13.31 -26.03 -23.31
N LYS A 46 13.77 -25.58 -24.48
CA LYS A 46 15.06 -24.90 -24.63
C LYS A 46 15.04 -23.57 -23.92
N CYS A 47 16.03 -23.34 -23.08
CA CYS A 47 16.20 -22.11 -22.30
C CYS A 47 17.54 -21.47 -22.69
N PHE A 48 17.55 -20.11 -22.74
CA PHE A 48 18.76 -19.32 -22.97
C PHE A 48 18.95 -18.39 -21.76
N CYS A 49 20.15 -18.40 -21.19
CA CYS A 49 20.51 -17.50 -20.10
C CYS A 49 21.09 -16.21 -20.66
N THR A 50 20.44 -15.06 -20.40
CA THR A 50 20.92 -13.77 -20.91
C THR A 50 22.21 -13.30 -20.24
N ASN A 51 22.53 -13.81 -19.04
CA ASN A 51 23.77 -13.48 -18.33
C ASN A 51 25.03 -14.13 -18.94
N CYS A 52 25.01 -15.45 -19.06
CA CYS A 52 26.21 -16.20 -19.52
C CYS A 52 26.09 -16.66 -20.96
N LYS A 53 25.07 -16.28 -21.70
CA LYS A 53 24.81 -16.60 -23.11
C LYS A 53 24.74 -18.10 -23.40
N SER A 54 24.45 -18.94 -22.41
CA SER A 54 24.39 -20.39 -22.54
C SER A 54 22.98 -20.92 -22.77
N TYR A 55 22.89 -22.07 -23.51
CA TYR A 55 21.65 -22.80 -23.70
C TYR A 55 21.58 -24.03 -22.79
N PHE A 56 20.38 -24.32 -22.30
CA PHE A 56 20.10 -25.51 -21.51
C PHE A 56 18.63 -25.94 -21.63
N ILE A 57 18.27 -27.09 -21.08
CA ILE A 57 16.89 -27.60 -21.08
C ILE A 57 16.30 -27.48 -19.67
N SER A 58 15.08 -26.94 -19.56
CA SER A 58 14.34 -26.89 -18.30
C SER A 58 12.84 -27.16 -18.48
N LYS A 59 12.30 -28.07 -17.67
CA LYS A 59 10.86 -28.37 -17.61
C LYS A 59 10.05 -27.34 -16.82
N LYS A 60 10.71 -26.41 -16.09
CA LYS A 60 10.03 -25.36 -15.33
C LYS A 60 9.18 -24.47 -16.25
N LYS A 61 8.08 -23.96 -15.72
CA LYS A 61 7.11 -23.14 -16.46
C LYS A 61 7.57 -21.68 -16.57
N ILE A 62 6.94 -20.93 -17.46
CA ILE A 62 7.07 -19.46 -17.56
C ILE A 62 6.71 -18.85 -16.20
N ASN A 63 7.39 -17.77 -15.81
CA ASN A 63 7.27 -17.05 -14.54
C ASN A 63 7.78 -17.85 -13.31
N GLN A 64 8.47 -18.96 -13.50
CA GLN A 64 9.18 -19.65 -12.42
C GLN A 64 10.67 -19.33 -12.47
N GLU A 65 11.32 -19.36 -11.33
CA GLU A 65 12.75 -19.21 -11.21
C GLU A 65 13.47 -20.52 -11.54
N VAL A 66 14.57 -20.41 -12.27
CA VAL A 66 15.44 -21.55 -12.57
C VAL A 66 16.90 -21.16 -12.39
N ARG A 67 17.67 -22.04 -11.81
CA ARG A 67 19.12 -21.90 -11.70
C ARG A 67 19.78 -22.28 -13.02
N CYS A 68 20.56 -21.38 -13.58
CA CYS A 68 21.35 -21.66 -14.79
C CYS A 68 22.44 -22.69 -14.47
N PRO A 69 22.57 -23.78 -15.23
CA PRO A 69 23.60 -24.79 -14.96
C PRO A 69 25.02 -24.29 -15.23
N ASN A 70 25.20 -23.25 -16.05
CA ASN A 70 26.51 -22.72 -16.44
C ASN A 70 27.01 -21.62 -15.47
N CYS A 71 26.25 -20.54 -15.25
CA CYS A 71 26.67 -19.46 -14.36
C CYS A 71 26.16 -19.61 -12.91
N HIS A 72 25.40 -20.64 -12.62
CA HIS A 72 24.82 -20.97 -11.31
C HIS A 72 23.92 -19.91 -10.68
N ASN A 73 23.61 -18.82 -11.37
CA ASN A 73 22.67 -17.82 -10.93
C ASN A 73 21.23 -18.23 -11.20
N THR A 74 20.32 -17.74 -10.36
CA THR A 74 18.89 -18.02 -10.48
C THR A 74 18.19 -16.84 -11.14
N TYR A 75 17.41 -17.11 -12.18
CA TYR A 75 16.68 -16.09 -12.94
C TYR A 75 15.28 -16.56 -13.28
N LEU A 76 14.40 -15.57 -13.50
CA LEU A 76 13.02 -15.80 -13.88
C LEU A 76 12.89 -16.22 -15.35
N ILE A 77 12.07 -17.23 -15.61
CA ILE A 77 11.80 -17.70 -16.99
C ILE A 77 10.78 -16.79 -17.66
N ARG A 78 11.09 -16.30 -18.86
CA ARG A 78 10.21 -15.53 -19.74
C ARG A 78 10.06 -16.18 -21.13
N ARG A 79 8.98 -15.83 -21.86
CA ARG A 79 8.76 -16.32 -23.22
C ARG A 79 9.71 -15.66 -24.20
N SER A 80 10.14 -16.43 -25.24
CA SER A 80 10.99 -15.93 -26.32
C SER A 80 10.28 -14.92 -27.24
N ASN A 81 8.96 -15.05 -27.41
CA ASN A 81 8.17 -14.22 -28.33
C ASN A 81 7.79 -12.85 -27.81
N LEU A 82 8.19 -12.47 -26.60
CA LEU A 82 8.02 -11.11 -26.13
C LEU A 82 8.97 -10.20 -26.91
N LYS A 83 8.41 -9.41 -27.83
CA LYS A 83 9.16 -8.48 -28.70
C LYS A 83 10.03 -7.49 -27.93
N TYR A 84 9.62 -7.13 -26.70
CA TYR A 84 10.37 -6.18 -25.87
C TYR A 84 10.37 -6.66 -24.40
N LYS A 85 11.55 -6.81 -23.86
CA LYS A 85 11.79 -7.03 -22.44
C LYS A 85 12.46 -5.77 -21.92
N ALA A 86 11.65 -4.78 -21.61
CA ALA A 86 12.11 -3.52 -21.09
C ALA A 86 11.95 -3.49 -19.59
N PHE A 87 13.01 -3.16 -18.89
CA PHE A 87 13.05 -2.93 -17.45
C PHE A 87 13.39 -1.47 -17.22
N LYS A 88 12.86 -0.93 -16.14
CA LYS A 88 13.11 0.44 -15.73
C LYS A 88 13.55 0.44 -14.29
N ASP A 89 14.70 1.07 -14.06
CA ASP A 89 15.19 1.41 -12.74
C ASP A 89 15.38 2.91 -12.65
N TYR A 90 15.44 3.40 -11.44
CA TYR A 90 15.65 4.80 -11.19
C TYR A 90 16.93 4.99 -10.39
N ILE A 91 17.76 5.90 -10.86
CA ILE A 91 19.04 6.24 -10.23
C ILE A 91 18.99 7.71 -9.85
N SER A 92 19.54 8.05 -8.70
CA SER A 92 19.71 9.44 -8.28
C SER A 92 21.18 9.79 -8.04
N ILE A 93 21.54 11.02 -8.37
CA ILE A 93 22.85 11.61 -8.11
C ILE A 93 22.64 12.86 -7.25
N LEU A 94 23.36 12.97 -6.15
CA LEU A 94 23.51 14.24 -5.47
C LEU A 94 24.53 15.09 -6.24
N ASP A 95 24.16 16.29 -6.60
CA ASP A 95 24.99 17.24 -7.32
C ASP A 95 24.94 18.63 -6.67
N LYS A 96 25.78 19.55 -7.13
CA LYS A 96 25.84 20.93 -6.65
C LYS A 96 25.93 21.88 -7.83
N VAL A 97 24.93 22.70 -8.01
CA VAL A 97 24.84 23.70 -9.07
C VAL A 97 24.78 25.08 -8.42
N ASN A 98 25.70 26.00 -8.76
CA ASN A 98 25.74 27.34 -8.16
C ASN A 98 25.64 27.33 -6.62
N ASN A 99 26.39 26.44 -5.97
CA ASN A 99 26.41 26.22 -4.52
C ASN A 99 25.10 25.70 -3.90
N ILE A 100 24.11 25.33 -4.70
CA ILE A 100 22.87 24.74 -4.25
C ILE A 100 22.90 23.23 -4.52
N PHE A 101 22.51 22.42 -3.53
CA PHE A 101 22.37 20.99 -3.73
C PHE A 101 21.18 20.70 -4.64
N VAL A 102 21.40 19.79 -5.58
CA VAL A 102 20.40 19.30 -6.52
C VAL A 102 20.45 17.78 -6.53
N ILE A 103 19.31 17.13 -6.36
CA ILE A 103 19.20 15.68 -6.56
C ILE A 103 18.67 15.47 -7.97
N ARG A 104 19.47 14.86 -8.82
CA ARG A 104 19.13 14.56 -10.21
C ARG A 104 18.67 13.12 -10.31
N TYR A 105 17.53 12.88 -10.98
CA TYR A 105 16.94 11.57 -11.12
C TYR A 105 16.97 11.11 -12.57
N PHE A 106 17.43 9.88 -12.77
CA PHE A 106 17.59 9.25 -14.08
C PHE A 106 16.74 7.99 -14.18
N GLU A 107 16.09 7.81 -15.32
CA GLU A 107 15.50 6.53 -15.72
C GLU A 107 16.58 5.71 -16.42
N LEU A 108 16.91 4.56 -15.88
CA LEU A 108 17.73 3.53 -16.51
C LEU A 108 16.79 2.54 -17.19
N LYS A 109 16.77 2.53 -18.51
CA LYS A 109 15.98 1.60 -19.30
C LYS A 109 16.87 0.54 -19.90
N THR A 110 16.68 -0.72 -19.51
CA THR A 110 17.35 -1.88 -20.09
C THR A 110 16.37 -2.62 -20.97
N VAL A 111 16.70 -2.83 -22.23
CA VAL A 111 15.91 -3.58 -23.21
C VAL A 111 16.70 -4.82 -23.64
N ILE A 112 16.07 -5.98 -23.57
CA ILE A 112 16.62 -7.22 -24.14
C ILE A 112 15.98 -7.40 -25.52
N ASP A 113 16.78 -7.29 -26.57
CA ASP A 113 16.32 -7.36 -27.96
C ASP A 113 15.96 -8.78 -28.44
N ALA A 114 15.67 -8.93 -29.70
CA ALA A 114 15.34 -10.22 -30.32
C ALA A 114 16.54 -11.19 -30.37
N MET A 115 17.77 -10.66 -30.39
CA MET A 115 19.02 -11.43 -30.36
C MET A 115 19.47 -11.74 -28.92
N HIS A 116 18.68 -11.32 -27.93
CA HIS A 116 18.93 -11.48 -26.50
C HIS A 116 20.09 -10.62 -25.96
N GLU A 117 20.44 -9.55 -26.67
CA GLU A 117 21.42 -8.58 -26.23
C GLU A 117 20.76 -7.48 -25.38
N HIS A 118 21.53 -6.96 -24.40
CA HIS A 118 21.08 -5.89 -23.54
C HIS A 118 21.45 -4.54 -24.13
N HIS A 119 20.46 -3.67 -24.28
CA HIS A 119 20.63 -2.28 -24.64
C HIS A 119 20.21 -1.40 -23.48
N THR A 120 21.12 -0.60 -22.97
CA THR A 120 20.88 0.28 -21.83
C THR A 120 20.84 1.71 -22.28
N SER A 121 19.87 2.47 -21.84
CA SER A 121 19.78 3.91 -22.05
C SER A 121 19.47 4.61 -20.73
N VAL A 122 20.06 5.77 -20.53
CA VAL A 122 19.91 6.59 -19.34
C VAL A 122 19.41 7.97 -19.75
N ALA A 123 18.36 8.44 -19.09
CA ALA A 123 17.79 9.76 -19.35
C ALA A 123 17.42 10.46 -18.05
N GLU A 124 17.87 11.70 -17.89
CA GLU A 124 17.49 12.55 -16.77
C GLU A 124 16.03 12.99 -16.94
N PHE A 125 15.16 12.63 -15.98
CA PHE A 125 13.76 12.97 -16.08
C PHE A 125 13.28 13.96 -15.00
N ALA A 126 14.00 14.09 -13.87
CA ALA A 126 13.60 14.99 -12.81
C ALA A 126 14.79 15.53 -12.03
N ARG A 127 14.61 16.70 -11.43
CA ARG A 127 15.51 17.31 -10.45
C ARG A 127 14.72 17.70 -9.21
N GLU A 128 15.30 17.51 -8.05
CA GLU A 128 14.74 17.94 -6.79
C GLU A 128 15.74 18.89 -6.11
N ILE A 129 15.23 20.04 -5.70
CA ILE A 129 16.04 21.09 -5.07
C ILE A 129 15.62 21.13 -3.59
N PRO A 130 16.56 20.89 -2.63
CA PRO A 130 16.28 21.06 -1.22
C PRO A 130 15.95 22.54 -0.93
N THR A 131 14.73 22.81 -0.52
CA THR A 131 14.26 24.13 -0.07
C THR A 131 13.83 24.02 1.37
N ASP A 132 13.76 25.16 2.09
CA ASP A 132 13.28 25.19 3.48
C ASP A 132 11.75 24.92 3.58
N ASN A 133 11.07 24.81 2.45
CA ASN A 133 9.66 24.48 2.40
C ASN A 133 9.40 23.04 2.86
N TYR A 134 8.31 22.85 3.60
CA TYR A 134 7.85 21.54 4.08
C TYR A 134 7.56 20.55 2.93
N TYR A 135 7.29 21.06 1.73
CA TYR A 135 6.98 20.25 0.55
C TYR A 135 8.23 20.05 -0.33
N ARG A 136 8.25 18.92 -1.05
CA ARG A 136 9.28 18.59 -2.04
C ARG A 136 9.06 19.42 -3.30
N ASP A 137 10.07 20.14 -3.73
CA ASP A 137 10.06 20.87 -5.01
C ASP A 137 10.75 20.02 -6.09
N VAL A 138 9.93 19.27 -6.84
CA VAL A 138 10.39 18.37 -7.91
C VAL A 138 10.12 19.01 -9.28
N TYR A 139 11.13 19.06 -10.11
CA TYR A 139 11.07 19.57 -11.48
C TYR A 139 11.22 18.42 -12.47
N VAL A 140 10.21 18.19 -13.30
CA VAL A 140 10.16 17.08 -14.27
C VAL A 140 10.40 17.59 -15.68
N ASN A 141 11.31 16.93 -16.43
CA ASN A 141 11.57 17.23 -17.81
C ASN A 141 10.55 16.58 -18.72
N GLU A 142 9.66 17.37 -19.32
CA GLU A 142 8.57 16.87 -20.16
C GLU A 142 9.03 16.22 -21.48
N ARG A 143 10.22 16.54 -21.99
CA ARG A 143 10.76 15.91 -23.21
C ARG A 143 11.13 14.46 -23.00
N VAL A 144 11.52 14.09 -21.78
CA VAL A 144 11.93 12.72 -21.43
C VAL A 144 10.73 11.91 -20.90
N SER A 145 9.75 12.56 -20.31
CA SER A 145 8.65 11.93 -19.59
C SER A 145 7.52 11.37 -20.46
N LYS A 146 7.70 11.20 -21.79
CA LYS A 146 6.70 10.53 -22.65
C LYS A 146 6.32 9.11 -22.24
N CYS A 147 6.94 8.59 -21.19
CA CYS A 147 6.58 7.31 -20.56
C CYS A 147 5.63 7.47 -19.35
N GLN A 148 4.70 8.40 -19.41
CA GLN A 148 3.84 8.86 -18.32
C GLN A 148 2.80 7.86 -17.79
N GLN A 149 2.71 6.63 -18.27
CA GLN A 149 1.61 5.73 -17.87
C GLN A 149 1.62 5.25 -16.40
N TYR A 150 2.67 5.50 -15.61
CA TYR A 150 2.77 5.01 -14.22
C TYR A 150 3.30 6.02 -13.20
N ILE A 151 3.34 7.31 -13.53
CA ILE A 151 3.67 8.33 -12.56
C ILE A 151 2.37 8.77 -11.89
N TYR A 152 2.04 8.18 -10.75
CA TYR A 152 0.94 8.64 -9.91
C TYR A 152 1.29 10.02 -9.33
N ILE A 153 0.89 11.06 -10.06
CA ILE A 153 0.93 12.43 -9.55
C ILE A 153 -0.34 12.63 -8.73
N TYR A 154 -0.21 12.54 -7.42
CA TYR A 154 -1.30 12.93 -6.54
C TYR A 154 -1.35 14.47 -6.48
N HIS A 155 -2.37 15.03 -7.15
CA HIS A 155 -2.85 16.40 -7.17
C HIS A 155 -2.15 17.45 -8.02
N ASP A 156 -2.98 18.02 -8.91
CA ASP A 156 -2.77 19.12 -9.82
C ASP A 156 -2.47 20.46 -9.14
N ASN A 157 -1.21 20.77 -8.89
CA ASN A 157 -0.75 22.13 -8.77
C ASN A 157 0.62 22.23 -9.45
N GLY A 158 0.67 21.88 -10.74
CA GLY A 158 1.87 22.02 -11.55
C GLY A 158 1.94 23.41 -12.19
N TYR A 159 3.00 24.15 -11.95
CA TYR A 159 3.32 25.37 -12.66
C TYR A 159 4.31 25.07 -13.80
N TYR A 160 4.05 25.56 -14.99
CA TYR A 160 5.01 25.54 -16.09
C TYR A 160 6.09 26.60 -15.85
N ILE A 161 7.33 26.18 -15.87
CA ILE A 161 8.49 27.05 -15.78
C ILE A 161 9.07 27.14 -17.18
N ASN A 162 8.93 28.26 -17.83
CA ASN A 162 9.41 28.68 -19.16
C ASN A 162 9.75 27.58 -20.19
N ASP A 163 9.29 27.79 -21.41
CA ASP A 163 9.61 27.06 -22.66
C ASP A 163 9.35 25.54 -22.66
N LYS A 164 8.34 25.07 -21.93
CA LYS A 164 7.84 23.68 -22.02
C LYS A 164 8.85 22.57 -21.71
N LYS A 165 9.97 22.88 -21.03
CA LYS A 165 11.01 21.90 -20.76
C LYS A 165 10.90 21.27 -19.37
N TRP A 166 10.55 22.07 -18.35
CA TRP A 166 10.46 21.64 -16.96
C TRP A 166 9.10 22.00 -16.34
N ARG A 167 8.52 21.07 -15.57
CA ARG A 167 7.28 21.29 -14.84
C ARG A 167 7.53 21.04 -13.35
N GLN A 168 7.14 22.01 -12.52
CA GLN A 168 7.26 21.90 -11.07
C GLN A 168 6.11 21.13 -10.47
N TYR A 169 6.42 20.23 -9.53
CA TYR A 169 5.47 19.51 -8.71
C TYR A 169 5.78 19.74 -7.24
N THR A 170 4.77 20.09 -6.44
CA THR A 170 4.91 20.46 -5.03
C THR A 170 4.55 19.33 -4.05
N ARG A 171 4.20 18.14 -4.51
CA ARG A 171 3.84 16.99 -3.63
C ARG A 171 4.42 15.68 -4.12
N GLY A 172 4.81 14.87 -3.13
CA GLY A 172 5.34 13.51 -3.14
C GLY A 172 5.32 12.74 -4.45
N TYR A 173 6.51 12.47 -4.96
CA TYR A 173 6.74 11.70 -6.17
C TYR A 173 7.25 10.30 -5.78
N SER A 174 6.38 9.29 -5.83
CA SER A 174 6.69 7.94 -5.30
C SER A 174 7.87 7.24 -6.01
N LEU A 175 8.15 7.56 -7.28
CA LEU A 175 9.28 6.98 -8.01
C LEU A 175 10.63 7.42 -7.47
N ILE A 176 10.71 8.61 -6.89
CA ILE A 176 11.91 9.19 -6.31
C ILE A 176 12.33 8.41 -5.06
N ASP A 177 11.38 7.92 -4.28
CA ASP A 177 11.62 7.19 -3.04
C ASP A 177 12.27 5.81 -3.27
N TYR A 178 12.25 5.31 -4.50
CA TYR A 178 12.80 4.00 -4.90
C TYR A 178 14.03 4.13 -5.81
N SER A 179 14.64 5.31 -5.89
CA SER A 179 15.86 5.47 -6.69
C SER A 179 17.09 4.90 -5.98
N ILE A 180 17.96 4.28 -6.77
CA ILE A 180 19.27 3.79 -6.31
C ILE A 180 20.24 4.97 -6.36
N VAL A 181 20.84 5.30 -5.22
CA VAL A 181 21.73 6.46 -5.13
C VAL A 181 23.15 6.12 -5.60
N PHE A 182 23.71 6.97 -6.48
CA PHE A 182 25.11 6.92 -6.84
C PHE A 182 25.97 7.50 -5.70
N PRO A 183 26.84 6.71 -5.04
CA PRO A 183 27.49 7.14 -3.79
C PRO A 183 28.80 7.91 -3.97
N ASN A 184 29.51 7.74 -5.10
CA ASN A 184 30.93 8.07 -5.18
C ASN A 184 31.26 9.57 -5.05
N ASN A 185 30.37 10.46 -5.46
CA ASN A 185 30.58 11.91 -5.40
C ASN A 185 30.13 12.55 -4.07
N ILE A 186 29.26 11.88 -3.31
CA ILE A 186 28.59 12.46 -2.13
C ILE A 186 29.62 12.96 -1.09
N LYS A 187 30.62 12.16 -0.74
CA LYS A 187 31.63 12.54 0.24
C LYS A 187 32.37 13.80 -0.13
N LYS A 188 32.72 13.97 -1.42
CA LYS A 188 33.40 15.16 -1.94
C LYS A 188 32.48 16.39 -1.88
N LEU A 189 31.23 16.25 -2.28
CA LEU A 189 30.24 17.33 -2.28
C LEU A 189 29.92 17.86 -0.89
N LEU A 190 29.90 16.97 0.11
CA LEU A 190 29.56 17.33 1.49
C LEU A 190 30.74 17.82 2.32
N LYS A 191 32.02 17.69 1.83
CA LYS A 191 33.24 17.95 2.60
C LYS A 191 33.29 19.33 3.24
N ASP A 192 32.90 20.35 2.50
CA ASP A 192 33.00 21.77 2.92
C ASP A 192 31.62 22.37 3.21
N THR A 193 30.71 21.57 3.76
CA THR A 193 29.36 21.97 4.10
C THR A 193 29.00 21.58 5.53
N GLU A 194 27.86 22.04 6.02
CA GLU A 194 27.28 21.62 7.31
C GLU A 194 27.04 20.11 7.42
N TYR A 195 26.96 19.41 6.30
CA TYR A 195 26.76 17.96 6.23
C TYR A 195 28.03 17.13 6.27
N LYS A 196 29.18 17.73 6.49
CA LYS A 196 30.50 17.06 6.51
C LYS A 196 30.55 15.81 7.39
N TYR A 197 29.84 15.84 8.52
CA TYR A 197 29.78 14.73 9.49
C TYR A 197 28.46 13.95 9.46
N SER A 198 27.62 14.17 8.44
CA SER A 198 26.25 13.60 8.39
C SER A 198 26.19 12.10 8.13
N CYS A 199 27.28 11.44 7.78
CA CYS A 199 27.32 10.01 7.37
C CYS A 199 26.42 9.66 6.17
N ILE A 200 25.89 10.64 5.42
CA ILE A 200 25.05 10.41 4.23
C ILE A 200 25.75 9.54 3.21
N TRP A 201 27.07 9.73 3.03
CA TRP A 201 27.86 8.90 2.14
C TRP A 201 27.92 7.43 2.57
N ASP A 202 28.06 7.16 3.86
CA ASP A 202 28.08 5.78 4.39
C ASP A 202 26.73 5.09 4.18
N ILE A 203 25.65 5.82 4.40
CA ILE A 203 24.29 5.32 4.13
C ILE A 203 24.15 5.01 2.64
N ALA A 204 24.56 5.92 1.75
CA ALA A 204 24.46 5.75 0.31
C ALA A 204 25.29 4.56 -0.21
N LYS A 205 26.44 4.29 0.39
CA LYS A 205 27.29 3.15 0.03
C LYS A 205 26.73 1.80 0.45
N HIS A 206 25.96 1.73 1.53
CA HIS A 206 25.56 0.48 2.17
C HIS A 206 24.04 0.22 2.12
N SER A 207 23.28 1.10 1.50
CA SER A 207 21.83 0.99 1.38
C SER A 207 21.39 1.13 -0.07
N THR A 208 20.35 0.40 -0.47
CA THR A 208 19.91 0.34 -1.87
C THR A 208 19.04 1.53 -2.25
N TYR A 209 18.04 1.87 -1.43
CA TYR A 209 17.11 2.96 -1.68
C TYR A 209 17.20 3.99 -0.57
N ILE A 210 17.41 5.26 -0.94
CA ILE A 210 17.69 6.32 0.03
C ILE A 210 16.90 7.57 -0.35
N ASP A 211 16.25 8.16 0.62
CA ASP A 211 15.67 9.49 0.50
C ASP A 211 16.75 10.55 0.87
N LEU A 212 17.53 10.94 -0.13
CA LEU A 212 18.59 11.93 0.05
C LEU A 212 18.07 13.28 0.52
N LEU A 213 16.94 13.73 -0.02
CA LEU A 213 16.35 15.02 0.37
C LEU A 213 16.03 15.04 1.85
N ARG A 214 15.42 13.96 2.33
CA ARG A 214 15.07 13.85 3.73
C ARG A 214 16.30 13.88 4.63
N LEU A 215 17.35 13.13 4.28
CA LEU A 215 18.61 13.17 5.04
C LEU A 215 19.25 14.56 5.05
N LEU A 216 19.12 15.33 3.98
CA LEU A 216 19.60 16.71 3.92
C LEU A 216 18.73 17.68 4.74
N LYS A 217 17.42 17.42 4.87
CA LYS A 217 16.48 18.27 5.63
C LYS A 217 16.46 17.97 7.13
N GLU A 218 16.70 16.73 7.54
CA GLU A 218 16.62 16.29 8.95
C GLU A 218 17.90 16.62 9.75
N LYS A 219 18.36 17.89 9.75
CA LYS A 219 19.58 18.32 10.45
C LYS A 219 19.55 17.99 11.95
N GLU A 220 18.42 18.12 12.60
CA GLU A 220 18.25 17.84 14.03
C GLU A 220 18.44 16.37 14.38
N GLN A 221 18.26 15.48 13.41
CA GLN A 221 18.42 14.04 13.57
C GLN A 221 19.86 13.55 13.31
N MET A 222 20.80 14.41 12.95
CA MET A 222 22.16 14.03 12.60
C MET A 222 22.91 13.26 13.69
N PRO A 223 22.78 13.55 15.00
CA PRO A 223 23.42 12.75 16.04
C PRO A 223 22.96 11.29 16.08
N ILE A 224 21.66 11.02 15.83
CA ILE A 224 21.14 9.66 15.71
C ILE A 224 21.67 8.99 14.45
N VAL A 225 21.68 9.68 13.32
CA VAL A 225 22.24 9.19 12.05
C VAL A 225 23.69 8.76 12.26
N GLU A 226 24.52 9.63 12.84
CA GLU A 226 25.93 9.34 13.11
C GLU A 226 26.11 8.12 14.03
N MET A 227 25.34 8.04 15.11
CA MET A 227 25.36 6.90 16.03
C MET A 227 25.03 5.58 15.30
N LEU A 228 23.94 5.56 14.51
CA LEU A 228 23.52 4.37 13.78
C LEU A 228 24.55 3.97 12.72
N CYS A 229 25.17 4.92 12.04
CA CYS A 229 26.25 4.65 11.08
C CYS A 229 27.51 4.09 11.76
N LYS A 230 27.94 4.61 12.93
CA LYS A 230 29.01 4.06 13.74
C LYS A 230 28.70 2.62 14.18
N MET A 231 27.45 2.33 14.44
CA MET A 231 26.96 0.98 14.74
C MET A 231 26.82 0.10 13.48
N LYS A 232 27.08 0.59 12.28
CA LYS A 232 26.86 -0.10 11.00
C LYS A 232 25.41 -0.52 10.74
N LEU A 233 24.46 0.26 11.23
CA LEU A 233 23.01 0.05 11.08
C LEU A 233 22.45 1.06 10.04
N TYR A 234 22.98 1.04 8.83
CA TYR A 234 22.74 2.04 7.80
C TYR A 234 21.29 2.13 7.33
N ASN A 235 20.58 0.99 7.27
CA ASN A 235 19.17 0.99 6.92
C ASN A 235 18.29 1.63 7.99
N LEU A 236 18.66 1.51 9.27
CA LEU A 236 17.97 2.20 10.36
C LEU A 236 18.26 3.70 10.36
N ALA A 237 19.47 4.10 9.96
CA ALA A 237 19.85 5.50 9.86
C ALA A 237 18.97 6.29 8.84
N GLN A 238 18.25 5.61 7.95
CA GLN A 238 17.30 6.22 7.03
C GLN A 238 15.91 6.49 7.65
N LYS A 239 15.64 6.01 8.84
CA LYS A 239 14.33 6.10 9.52
C LYS A 239 14.44 6.75 10.90
N THR A 240 15.30 7.76 11.03
CA THR A 240 15.63 8.42 12.30
C THR A 240 14.44 9.03 13.02
N HIS A 241 13.45 9.55 12.29
CA HIS A 241 12.20 10.09 12.85
C HIS A 241 11.38 9.06 13.64
N GLU A 242 11.67 7.79 13.46
CA GLU A 242 11.02 6.69 14.19
C GLU A 242 11.68 6.42 15.56
N PHE A 243 12.83 7.06 15.84
CA PHE A 243 13.55 6.92 17.10
C PHE A 243 13.34 8.19 17.94
N LYS A 244 12.48 8.10 18.95
CA LYS A 244 12.09 9.26 19.76
C LYS A 244 13.04 9.59 20.93
N ASN A 245 13.95 8.68 21.32
CA ASN A 245 14.76 8.82 22.52
C ASN A 245 16.24 8.56 22.26
N PHE A 246 17.11 9.46 22.76
CA PHE A 246 18.52 9.20 22.97
C PHE A 246 18.70 8.44 24.28
N GLY A 247 19.64 7.49 24.35
CA GLY A 247 19.92 6.79 25.59
C GLY A 247 20.52 5.41 25.42
N SER A 248 20.23 4.50 26.34
CA SER A 248 20.75 3.14 26.26
C SER A 248 20.20 2.39 25.03
N PHE A 249 20.94 1.36 24.60
CA PHE A 249 20.53 0.50 23.48
C PHE A 249 19.08 0.04 23.60
N GLN A 250 18.67 -0.41 24.79
CA GLN A 250 17.31 -0.87 25.03
C GLN A 250 16.26 0.25 24.93
N LYS A 251 16.59 1.48 25.35
CA LYS A 251 15.69 2.62 25.20
C LYS A 251 15.49 3.00 23.73
N ILE A 252 16.56 2.98 22.93
CA ILE A 252 16.51 3.34 21.51
C ILE A 252 15.82 2.27 20.68
N PHE A 253 16.23 1.02 20.83
CA PHE A 253 15.78 -0.09 19.97
C PHE A 253 14.61 -0.89 20.53
N GLY A 254 14.26 -0.75 21.80
CA GLY A 254 13.20 -1.52 22.46
C GLY A 254 13.52 -3.00 22.67
N ILE A 255 14.77 -3.44 22.39
CA ILE A 255 15.25 -4.83 22.47
C ILE A 255 16.56 -4.92 23.24
N SER A 256 16.98 -6.14 23.63
CA SER A 256 18.25 -6.36 24.31
C SER A 256 19.45 -6.17 23.38
N LYS A 257 20.60 -5.79 23.96
CA LYS A 257 21.86 -5.64 23.23
C LYS A 257 22.34 -6.97 22.59
N ASP A 258 21.87 -8.11 23.05
CA ASP A 258 22.18 -9.43 22.48
C ASP A 258 21.77 -9.56 20.99
N TYR A 259 20.84 -8.72 20.54
CA TYR A 259 20.45 -8.66 19.13
C TYR A 259 21.37 -7.83 18.25
N TYR A 260 22.35 -7.12 18.83
CA TYR A 260 23.16 -6.16 18.07
C TYR A 260 23.95 -6.80 16.94
N ASP A 261 24.62 -7.92 17.17
CA ASP A 261 25.42 -8.59 16.14
C ASP A 261 24.55 -9.09 15.00
N PHE A 262 23.35 -9.58 15.30
CA PHE A 262 22.36 -9.93 14.29
C PHE A 262 21.91 -8.71 13.46
N MET A 263 21.57 -7.60 14.13
CA MET A 263 21.16 -6.36 13.48
C MET A 263 22.24 -5.83 12.53
N LYS A 264 23.49 -5.84 12.98
CA LYS A 264 24.66 -5.40 12.22
C LYS A 264 24.95 -6.32 11.03
N LYS A 265 24.98 -7.64 11.23
CA LYS A 265 25.23 -8.65 10.19
C LYS A 265 24.25 -8.50 9.03
N HIS A 266 22.99 -8.25 9.31
CA HIS A 266 21.92 -8.17 8.31
C HIS A 266 21.56 -6.74 7.89
N ASN A 267 22.24 -5.70 8.46
CA ASN A 267 21.90 -4.28 8.22
C ASN A 267 20.38 -4.08 8.22
N ILE A 268 19.73 -4.48 9.31
CA ILE A 268 18.27 -4.60 9.39
C ILE A 268 17.55 -3.30 9.09
N THR A 269 16.38 -3.41 8.45
CA THR A 269 15.44 -2.30 8.23
C THR A 269 14.62 -2.00 9.49
N TYR A 270 13.96 -0.84 9.53
CA TYR A 270 13.05 -0.50 10.64
C TYR A 270 11.88 -1.49 10.76
N THR A 271 11.37 -1.99 9.63
CA THR A 271 10.35 -3.06 9.62
C THR A 271 10.85 -4.32 10.33
N GLN A 272 12.09 -4.71 10.07
CA GLN A 272 12.70 -5.86 10.72
C GLN A 272 12.94 -5.62 12.22
N LEU A 273 13.27 -4.38 12.62
CA LEU A 273 13.34 -4.02 14.05
C LEU A 273 11.97 -4.15 14.73
N LYS A 274 10.88 -3.74 14.08
CA LYS A 274 9.52 -3.98 14.62
C LYS A 274 9.24 -5.47 14.84
N ILE A 275 9.67 -6.34 13.91
CA ILE A 275 9.56 -7.79 14.07
C ILE A 275 10.34 -8.26 15.31
N LEU A 276 11.58 -7.79 15.50
CA LEU A 276 12.38 -8.16 16.68
C LEU A 276 11.71 -7.74 18.00
N ARG A 277 11.08 -6.55 18.03
CA ARG A 277 10.30 -6.08 19.18
C ARG A 277 9.13 -7.01 19.47
N LEU A 278 8.36 -7.37 18.45
CA LEU A 278 7.23 -8.30 18.57
C LEU A 278 7.66 -9.69 19.07
N LEU A 279 8.77 -10.23 18.54
CA LEU A 279 9.33 -11.51 18.97
C LEU A 279 9.74 -11.47 20.44
N LYS A 280 10.32 -10.36 20.90
CA LYS A 280 10.65 -10.14 22.32
C LYS A 280 9.38 -10.13 23.18
N GLU A 281 8.35 -9.39 22.81
CA GLU A 281 7.07 -9.34 23.53
C GLU A 281 6.42 -10.71 23.65
N LYS A 282 6.53 -11.54 22.62
CA LYS A 282 6.02 -12.92 22.61
C LYS A 282 7.00 -13.95 23.24
N ASN A 283 8.05 -13.49 23.94
CA ASN A 283 9.07 -14.34 24.61
C ASN A 283 9.77 -15.36 23.68
N ILE A 284 9.92 -15.04 22.40
CA ILE A 284 10.60 -15.90 21.43
C ILE A 284 12.10 -15.59 21.48
N ARG A 285 12.85 -16.35 22.29
CA ARG A 285 14.28 -16.09 22.56
C ARG A 285 15.26 -16.78 21.60
N LYS A 286 14.80 -17.65 20.71
CA LYS A 286 15.70 -18.43 19.84
C LYS A 286 16.17 -17.61 18.64
N ILE A 287 17.34 -17.00 18.75
CA ILE A 287 17.96 -16.11 17.74
C ILE A 287 18.11 -16.78 16.37
N HIS A 288 18.37 -18.09 16.31
CA HIS A 288 18.49 -18.83 15.05
C HIS A 288 17.19 -18.88 14.21
N TYR A 289 16.05 -18.55 14.78
CA TYR A 289 14.81 -18.37 14.01
C TYR A 289 14.67 -16.97 13.43
N LEU A 290 15.44 -15.97 13.88
CA LEU A 290 15.33 -14.59 13.43
C LEU A 290 15.64 -14.42 11.94
N GLU A 291 16.63 -15.14 11.41
CA GLU A 291 16.96 -15.11 9.98
C GLU A 291 15.75 -15.54 9.13
N ASN A 292 14.99 -16.51 9.60
CA ASN A 292 13.77 -16.96 8.92
C ASN A 292 12.68 -15.88 8.95
N TYR A 293 12.46 -15.20 10.09
CA TYR A 293 11.48 -14.12 10.18
C TYR A 293 11.83 -12.95 9.25
N VAL A 294 13.11 -12.55 9.27
CA VAL A 294 13.60 -11.47 8.40
C VAL A 294 13.48 -11.82 6.93
N SER A 295 13.72 -13.09 6.56
CA SER A 295 13.65 -13.54 5.16
C SER A 295 12.23 -13.74 4.64
N TYR A 296 11.30 -14.22 5.50
CA TYR A 296 9.96 -14.61 5.08
C TYR A 296 8.89 -13.53 5.29
N VAL A 297 9.19 -12.48 6.04
CA VAL A 297 8.20 -11.45 6.37
C VAL A 297 8.56 -10.11 5.75
N SER A 298 7.64 -9.59 4.93
CA SER A 298 7.79 -8.28 4.28
C SER A 298 7.04 -7.16 4.99
N ASN A 299 6.05 -7.49 5.84
CA ASN A 299 5.20 -6.51 6.51
C ASN A 299 4.91 -6.94 7.96
N THR A 300 5.03 -6.00 8.91
CA THR A 300 4.83 -6.27 10.36
C THR A 300 3.36 -6.22 10.80
N THR A 301 2.54 -5.41 10.14
CA THR A 301 1.15 -5.19 10.56
C THR A 301 0.36 -6.50 10.61
N ASN A 302 0.54 -7.35 9.61
CA ASN A 302 -0.17 -8.62 9.52
C ASN A 302 0.41 -9.70 10.44
N LEU A 303 1.66 -9.55 10.92
CA LEU A 303 2.24 -10.50 11.87
C LEU A 303 1.62 -10.40 13.25
N GLU A 304 1.26 -9.22 13.70
CA GLU A 304 0.54 -9.00 14.95
C GLU A 304 -0.81 -9.71 14.89
N GLU A 305 -1.55 -9.53 13.81
CA GLU A 305 -2.82 -10.23 13.59
C GLU A 305 -2.63 -11.76 13.51
N ILE A 306 -1.64 -12.24 12.76
CA ILE A 306 -1.34 -13.69 12.70
C ILE A 306 -1.04 -14.23 14.10
N ALA A 307 -0.30 -13.48 14.94
CA ALA A 307 0.04 -13.88 16.29
C ALA A 307 -1.15 -14.00 17.25
N GLU A 308 -2.29 -13.37 16.93
CA GLU A 308 -3.55 -13.53 17.68
C GLU A 308 -4.20 -14.90 17.44
N TYR A 309 -3.97 -15.51 16.28
CA TYR A 309 -4.61 -16.76 15.86
C TYR A 309 -3.73 -17.99 16.06
N ILE A 310 -2.42 -17.87 15.72
CA ILE A 310 -1.45 -18.96 15.86
C ILE A 310 -0.11 -18.42 16.40
N SER A 311 0.69 -19.29 17.02
CA SER A 311 2.03 -18.87 17.43
C SER A 311 2.92 -18.55 16.23
N LEU A 312 3.79 -17.55 16.34
CA LEU A 312 4.72 -17.16 15.28
C LEU A 312 5.66 -18.31 14.88
N ASN A 313 6.00 -19.21 15.79
CA ASN A 313 6.76 -20.43 15.47
C ASN A 313 5.99 -21.34 14.48
N ARG A 314 4.68 -21.47 14.64
CA ARG A 314 3.83 -22.24 13.70
C ARG A 314 3.75 -21.53 12.34
N PHE A 315 3.64 -20.19 12.33
CA PHE A 315 3.70 -19.42 11.10
C PHE A 315 5.00 -19.64 10.34
N ILE A 316 6.16 -19.59 11.02
CA ILE A 316 7.47 -19.87 10.39
C ILE A 316 7.54 -21.29 9.85
N LYS A 317 7.02 -22.28 10.61
CA LYS A 317 6.94 -23.66 10.11
C LYS A 317 6.12 -23.74 8.81
N TYR A 318 4.98 -23.10 8.77
CA TYR A 318 4.15 -23.02 7.56
C TYR A 318 4.88 -22.32 6.41
N SER A 319 5.50 -21.15 6.64
CA SER A 319 6.24 -20.40 5.62
C SER A 319 7.40 -21.20 5.01
N LYS A 320 8.07 -22.05 5.80
CA LYS A 320 9.11 -22.97 5.30
C LYS A 320 8.56 -24.11 4.44
N MET A 321 7.33 -24.52 4.66
CA MET A 321 6.67 -25.57 3.86
C MET A 321 6.17 -25.02 2.51
N CYS A 322 5.93 -23.71 2.41
CA CYS A 322 5.49 -23.07 1.19
C CYS A 322 6.66 -22.92 0.20
N ARG A 323 6.39 -23.18 -1.08
CA ARG A 323 7.41 -23.01 -2.16
C ARG A 323 7.70 -21.55 -2.47
N GLU A 324 6.72 -20.69 -2.22
CA GLU A 324 6.76 -19.25 -2.45
C GLU A 324 6.60 -18.52 -1.12
N LYS A 325 6.99 -17.25 -1.10
CA LYS A 325 6.84 -16.40 0.09
C LYS A 325 5.35 -16.26 0.41
N VAL A 326 4.97 -16.54 1.65
CA VAL A 326 3.59 -16.42 2.10
C VAL A 326 3.19 -14.94 2.10
N ASP A 327 2.11 -14.62 1.40
CA ASP A 327 1.45 -13.33 1.54
C ASP A 327 0.83 -13.22 2.93
N THR A 328 1.46 -12.42 3.79
CA THR A 328 1.05 -12.26 5.19
C THR A 328 -0.30 -11.59 5.34
N TYR A 329 -0.70 -10.72 4.39
CA TYR A 329 -2.02 -10.11 4.37
C TYR A 329 -3.10 -11.15 4.10
N LEU A 330 -2.93 -11.90 3.02
CA LEU A 330 -3.88 -12.96 2.64
C LEU A 330 -3.98 -14.03 3.73
N TYR A 331 -2.86 -14.38 4.37
CA TYR A 331 -2.82 -15.38 5.42
C TYR A 331 -3.49 -14.91 6.70
N SER A 332 -3.28 -13.66 7.12
CA SER A 332 -3.96 -13.06 8.26
C SER A 332 -5.48 -13.06 8.06
N ASP A 333 -5.93 -12.66 6.87
CA ASP A 333 -7.35 -12.64 6.50
C ASP A 333 -7.95 -14.07 6.47
N TYR A 334 -7.21 -15.04 5.94
CA TYR A 334 -7.57 -16.45 5.99
C TYR A 334 -7.78 -16.96 7.43
N LEU A 335 -6.83 -16.70 8.33
CA LEU A 335 -6.92 -17.12 9.73
C LEU A 335 -8.11 -16.48 10.44
N ARG A 336 -8.37 -15.21 10.14
CA ARG A 336 -9.54 -14.48 10.64
C ARG A 336 -10.83 -15.15 10.21
N PHE A 337 -11.00 -15.47 8.92
CA PHE A 337 -12.18 -16.17 8.43
C PHE A 337 -12.30 -17.58 9.03
N ALA A 338 -11.21 -18.32 9.13
CA ALA A 338 -11.18 -19.63 9.75
C ALA A 338 -11.68 -19.57 11.21
N LYS A 339 -11.22 -18.60 12.00
CA LYS A 339 -11.67 -18.39 13.38
C LYS A 339 -13.14 -18.02 13.45
N LEU A 340 -13.61 -17.08 12.61
CA LEU A 340 -15.01 -16.64 12.58
C LEU A 340 -15.96 -17.75 12.15
N LEU A 341 -15.49 -18.70 11.34
CA LEU A 341 -16.25 -19.90 10.94
C LEU A 341 -16.14 -21.04 11.95
N GLY A 342 -15.43 -20.86 13.08
CA GLY A 342 -15.30 -21.84 14.14
C GLY A 342 -14.33 -22.99 13.84
N LEU A 343 -13.40 -22.82 12.89
CA LEU A 343 -12.39 -23.83 12.59
C LEU A 343 -11.32 -23.87 13.68
N ASP A 344 -10.91 -25.08 14.09
CA ASP A 344 -9.86 -25.25 15.10
C ASP A 344 -8.47 -25.01 14.50
N LEU A 345 -7.92 -23.81 14.74
CA LEU A 345 -6.60 -23.43 14.28
C LEU A 345 -5.44 -24.12 15.03
N LYS A 346 -5.70 -24.92 16.07
CA LYS A 346 -4.70 -25.83 16.64
C LYS A 346 -4.41 -26.98 15.69
N ASN A 347 -5.38 -27.37 14.87
CA ASN A 347 -5.19 -28.38 13.85
C ASN A 347 -4.42 -27.80 12.65
N ASN A 348 -3.30 -28.45 12.29
CA ASN A 348 -2.46 -28.03 11.17
C ASN A 348 -3.20 -28.04 9.82
N LYS A 349 -4.21 -28.87 9.64
CA LYS A 349 -5.04 -28.90 8.43
C LYS A 349 -5.66 -27.52 8.14
N TYR A 350 -6.10 -26.81 9.18
CA TYR A 350 -6.71 -25.49 9.06
C TYR A 350 -5.73 -24.35 9.23
N ALA A 351 -4.64 -24.57 9.99
CA ALA A 351 -3.61 -23.54 10.16
C ALA A 351 -2.62 -23.47 8.98
N PHE A 352 -2.45 -24.57 8.22
CA PHE A 352 -1.48 -24.69 7.14
C PHE A 352 -2.15 -25.10 5.83
N PRO A 353 -2.90 -24.21 5.19
CA PRO A 353 -3.57 -24.52 3.92
C PRO A 353 -2.53 -24.86 2.85
N LYS A 354 -2.79 -25.89 2.04
CA LYS A 354 -1.89 -26.29 0.94
C LYS A 354 -1.83 -25.25 -0.17
N ASP A 355 -2.97 -24.63 -0.46
CA ASP A 355 -3.14 -23.52 -1.39
C ASP A 355 -3.86 -22.40 -0.65
N LEU A 356 -3.13 -21.34 -0.31
CA LEU A 356 -3.65 -20.26 0.51
C LEU A 356 -4.75 -19.48 -0.21
N GLU A 357 -4.57 -19.19 -1.52
CA GLU A 357 -5.54 -18.40 -2.29
C GLU A 357 -6.88 -19.13 -2.41
N ILE A 358 -6.84 -20.41 -2.78
CA ILE A 358 -8.06 -21.23 -2.94
C ILE A 358 -8.80 -21.36 -1.61
N GLU A 359 -8.11 -21.67 -0.53
CA GLU A 359 -8.76 -21.86 0.77
C GLU A 359 -9.24 -20.53 1.37
N HIS A 360 -8.51 -19.42 1.17
CA HIS A 360 -8.98 -18.08 1.54
C HIS A 360 -10.30 -17.74 0.84
N ASP A 361 -10.36 -17.90 -0.49
CA ASP A 361 -11.54 -17.59 -1.28
C ASP A 361 -12.76 -18.43 -0.87
N LYS A 362 -12.52 -19.69 -0.56
CA LYS A 362 -13.55 -20.61 -0.07
C LYS A 362 -14.12 -20.16 1.28
N LEU A 363 -13.23 -19.85 2.27
CA LEU A 363 -13.68 -19.39 3.58
C LEU A 363 -14.35 -18.01 3.51
N SER A 364 -13.83 -17.09 2.69
CA SER A 364 -14.45 -15.79 2.44
C SER A 364 -15.87 -15.92 1.92
N LYS A 365 -16.11 -16.83 0.95
CA LYS A 365 -17.46 -17.12 0.43
C LYS A 365 -18.37 -17.71 1.51
N GLN A 366 -17.88 -18.67 2.30
CA GLN A 366 -18.63 -19.28 3.40
C GLN A 366 -19.02 -18.24 4.46
N TYR A 367 -18.10 -17.38 4.85
CA TYR A 367 -18.33 -16.31 5.82
C TYR A 367 -19.38 -15.31 5.31
N LYS A 368 -19.30 -14.89 4.04
CA LYS A 368 -20.33 -14.02 3.42
C LYS A 368 -21.73 -14.65 3.46
N VAL A 369 -21.82 -15.95 3.19
CA VAL A 369 -23.11 -16.68 3.26
C VAL A 369 -23.63 -16.71 4.70
N GLN A 370 -22.76 -16.94 5.69
CA GLN A 370 -23.14 -16.95 7.10
C GLN A 370 -23.59 -15.57 7.58
N CYS A 371 -22.86 -14.50 7.26
CA CYS A 371 -23.23 -13.12 7.55
C CYS A 371 -24.59 -12.77 6.93
N ASN A 372 -24.82 -13.14 5.68
CA ASN A 372 -26.10 -12.92 5.03
C ASN A 372 -27.26 -13.64 5.73
N LYS A 373 -27.05 -14.88 6.19
CA LYS A 373 -28.07 -15.63 6.96
C LYS A 373 -28.38 -14.95 8.31
N LEU A 374 -27.34 -14.51 9.03
CA LEU A 374 -27.48 -13.80 10.30
C LEU A 374 -28.20 -12.46 10.11
N MET A 375 -27.80 -11.70 9.11
CA MET A 375 -28.43 -10.42 8.76
C MET A 375 -29.91 -10.63 8.42
N LYS A 376 -30.28 -11.66 7.63
CA LYS A 376 -31.67 -11.98 7.33
C LYS A 376 -32.48 -12.28 8.60
N LYS A 377 -31.94 -13.10 9.53
CA LYS A 377 -32.57 -13.39 10.81
C LYS A 377 -32.75 -12.14 11.66
N ALA A 378 -31.71 -11.28 11.74
CA ALA A 378 -31.77 -10.02 12.49
C ALA A 378 -32.83 -9.07 11.94
N ILE A 379 -32.95 -8.92 10.62
CA ILE A 379 -33.97 -8.09 9.97
C ILE A 379 -35.37 -8.62 10.28
N ILE A 380 -35.60 -9.94 10.19
CA ILE A 380 -36.90 -10.54 10.52
C ILE A 380 -37.24 -10.30 11.99
N LYS A 381 -36.29 -10.51 12.90
CA LYS A 381 -36.48 -10.24 14.34
C LYS A 381 -36.83 -8.77 14.57
N ARG A 382 -36.03 -7.85 14.03
CA ARG A 382 -36.25 -6.40 14.15
C ARG A 382 -37.60 -5.98 13.58
N GLY A 383 -37.99 -6.48 12.41
CA GLY A 383 -39.25 -6.17 11.78
C GLY A 383 -40.45 -6.63 12.62
N LYS A 384 -40.35 -7.77 13.31
CA LYS A 384 -41.37 -8.27 14.24
C LYS A 384 -41.49 -7.36 15.46
N GLU A 385 -40.35 -6.97 16.08
CA GLU A 385 -40.32 -6.06 17.23
C GLU A 385 -40.93 -4.70 16.87
N LEU A 386 -40.60 -4.16 15.72
CA LEU A 386 -41.12 -2.87 15.25
C LEU A 386 -42.56 -2.91 14.75
N SER A 387 -43.15 -4.12 14.60
CA SER A 387 -44.54 -4.26 14.15
C SER A 387 -45.56 -3.70 15.12
N ILE A 388 -45.18 -3.47 16.39
CA ILE A 388 -45.99 -2.77 17.36
C ILE A 388 -46.29 -1.32 16.91
N ASN A 389 -45.39 -0.71 16.14
CA ASN A 389 -45.49 0.63 15.61
C ASN A 389 -46.35 0.74 14.33
N LYS A 390 -46.98 -0.34 13.94
CA LYS A 390 -47.92 -0.35 12.80
C LYS A 390 -49.08 0.63 13.07
N TYR A 391 -49.40 1.46 12.04
CA TYR A 391 -50.49 2.44 12.16
C TYR A 391 -51.26 2.53 10.85
N GLN A 392 -52.56 2.64 10.95
CA GLN A 392 -53.43 2.76 9.77
C GLN A 392 -54.64 3.65 10.00
N ASN A 393 -55.18 4.19 8.91
CA ASN A 393 -56.50 4.82 8.84
C ASN A 393 -57.25 4.25 7.61
N ASN A 394 -58.35 4.84 7.23
CA ASN A 394 -59.16 4.36 6.10
C ASN A 394 -58.48 4.42 4.73
N LYS A 395 -57.30 5.04 4.62
CA LYS A 395 -56.61 5.25 3.35
C LYS A 395 -55.17 4.73 3.36
N PHE A 396 -54.44 4.96 4.43
CA PHE A 396 -53.00 4.70 4.50
C PHE A 396 -52.63 3.75 5.64
N ILE A 397 -51.58 2.98 5.42
CA ILE A 397 -50.98 2.10 6.42
C ILE A 397 -49.46 2.35 6.45
N ILE A 398 -48.87 2.40 7.66
CA ILE A 398 -47.40 2.36 7.89
C ILE A 398 -47.08 1.07 8.64
N PHE A 399 -46.02 0.40 8.20
CA PHE A 399 -45.49 -0.82 8.81
C PHE A 399 -43.99 -0.94 8.57
N PRO A 400 -43.23 -1.67 9.43
CA PRO A 400 -41.80 -1.82 9.30
C PRO A 400 -41.39 -2.75 8.16
N ALA A 401 -40.13 -2.65 7.73
CA ALA A 401 -39.53 -3.63 6.84
C ALA A 401 -39.43 -5.00 7.55
N LEU A 402 -39.98 -6.08 6.97
CA LEU A 402 -40.03 -7.40 7.59
C LEU A 402 -38.93 -8.34 7.10
N THR A 403 -38.39 -8.12 5.92
CA THR A 403 -37.38 -8.99 5.29
C THR A 403 -36.40 -8.19 4.46
N VAL A 404 -35.26 -8.82 4.12
CA VAL A 404 -34.27 -8.24 3.17
C VAL A 404 -34.92 -8.06 1.80
N GLU A 405 -35.77 -8.99 1.39
CA GLU A 405 -36.48 -8.95 0.12
C GLU A 405 -37.42 -7.73 0.08
N SER A 406 -38.12 -7.44 1.18
CA SER A 406 -38.98 -6.23 1.25
C SER A 406 -38.24 -4.93 1.11
N LEU A 407 -36.99 -4.84 1.63
CA LEU A 407 -36.12 -3.67 1.42
C LEU A 407 -35.65 -3.56 -0.04
N LYS A 408 -35.37 -4.69 -0.70
CA LYS A 408 -34.99 -4.72 -2.12
C LYS A 408 -36.15 -4.31 -3.02
N ASP A 409 -37.33 -4.82 -2.76
CA ASP A 409 -38.52 -4.50 -3.54
C ASP A 409 -38.92 -3.03 -3.38
N GLU A 410 -38.84 -2.49 -2.16
CA GLU A 410 -39.06 -1.10 -1.89
C GLU A 410 -38.06 -0.22 -2.67
N SER A 411 -36.78 -0.56 -2.61
CA SER A 411 -35.73 0.14 -3.34
C SER A 411 -35.98 0.17 -4.85
N LYS A 412 -36.43 -0.98 -5.41
CA LYS A 412 -36.74 -1.11 -6.84
C LYS A 412 -37.96 -0.26 -7.23
N GLN A 413 -39.04 -0.32 -6.45
CA GLN A 413 -40.30 0.40 -6.75
C GLN A 413 -40.12 1.90 -6.59
N GLN A 414 -39.40 2.34 -5.57
CA GLN A 414 -39.16 3.77 -5.24
C GLN A 414 -37.97 4.37 -6.01
N ASN A 415 -37.16 3.53 -6.66
CA ASN A 415 -35.91 3.97 -7.28
C ASN A 415 -35.05 4.78 -6.29
N ASN A 416 -34.77 4.17 -5.14
CA ASN A 416 -33.97 4.76 -4.07
C ASN A 416 -32.95 3.75 -3.50
N CYS A 417 -32.09 4.18 -2.58
CA CYS A 417 -31.01 3.36 -2.02
C CYS A 417 -31.42 2.58 -0.76
N VAL A 418 -32.69 2.41 -0.40
CA VAL A 418 -33.09 1.78 0.87
C VAL A 418 -32.56 0.36 1.05
N ARG A 419 -32.27 -0.36 -0.02
CA ARG A 419 -31.64 -1.68 0.05
C ARG A 419 -30.27 -1.68 0.74
N THR A 420 -29.53 -0.54 0.69
CA THR A 420 -28.22 -0.42 1.33
C THR A 420 -28.31 -0.18 2.85
N TYR A 421 -29.52 0.03 3.36
CA TYR A 421 -29.77 0.19 4.79
C TYR A 421 -29.95 -1.15 5.53
N ALA A 422 -29.88 -2.28 4.84
CA ALA A 422 -30.13 -3.60 5.43
C ALA A 422 -29.23 -3.88 6.66
N GLU A 423 -27.94 -3.56 6.59
CA GLU A 423 -27.01 -3.74 7.71
C GLU A 423 -27.34 -2.82 8.88
N LYS A 424 -27.61 -1.55 8.62
CA LYS A 424 -27.97 -0.54 9.65
C LYS A 424 -29.29 -0.92 10.33
N TYR A 425 -30.26 -1.40 9.57
CA TYR A 425 -31.54 -1.87 10.07
C TYR A 425 -31.38 -3.13 10.93
N ALA A 426 -30.59 -4.11 10.46
CA ALA A 426 -30.27 -5.32 11.23
C ALA A 426 -29.57 -5.00 12.56
N ALA A 427 -28.66 -4.01 12.56
CA ALA A 427 -27.92 -3.55 13.73
C ALA A 427 -28.76 -2.63 14.66
N GLY A 428 -29.97 -2.23 14.26
CA GLY A 428 -30.83 -1.35 15.04
C GLY A 428 -30.39 0.11 15.08
N THR A 429 -29.44 0.53 14.21
CA THR A 429 -28.99 1.93 14.14
C THR A 429 -29.92 2.84 13.35
N CYS A 430 -30.87 2.28 12.63
CA CYS A 430 -32.00 2.98 12.03
C CYS A 430 -33.16 2.01 11.85
N ASP A 431 -34.37 2.55 11.81
CA ASP A 431 -35.59 1.81 11.52
C ASP A 431 -36.17 2.24 10.17
N ILE A 432 -36.62 1.27 9.39
CA ILE A 432 -37.21 1.52 8.07
C ILE A 432 -38.65 1.07 8.07
N TYR A 433 -39.54 2.00 7.73
CA TYR A 433 -40.97 1.79 7.57
C TYR A 433 -41.42 2.09 6.16
N PHE A 434 -42.48 1.41 5.75
CA PHE A 434 -43.13 1.59 4.46
C PHE A 434 -44.53 2.11 4.65
N MET A 435 -44.92 3.08 3.85
CA MET A 435 -46.28 3.55 3.76
C MET A 435 -46.93 3.04 2.47
N ARG A 436 -48.18 2.57 2.57
CA ARG A 436 -48.99 2.09 1.45
C ARG A 436 -50.39 2.69 1.46
N ASP A 437 -51.02 2.74 0.30
CA ASP A 437 -52.47 2.92 0.19
C ASP A 437 -53.12 1.54 0.48
N ILE A 438 -54.07 1.49 1.39
CA ILE A 438 -54.71 0.24 1.80
C ILE A 438 -55.39 -0.50 0.61
N ARG A 439 -55.88 0.25 -0.36
CA ARG A 439 -56.49 -0.30 -1.58
C ARG A 439 -55.46 -0.81 -2.59
N LYS A 440 -54.18 -0.46 -2.42
CA LYS A 440 -53.05 -0.85 -3.29
C LYS A 440 -51.85 -1.29 -2.45
N PRO A 441 -51.98 -2.33 -1.61
CA PRO A 441 -50.99 -2.65 -0.58
C PRO A 441 -49.62 -3.12 -1.16
N LYS A 442 -49.63 -3.63 -2.39
CA LYS A 442 -48.40 -4.07 -3.08
C LYS A 442 -47.61 -2.90 -3.69
N LYS A 443 -48.23 -1.71 -3.87
CA LYS A 443 -47.58 -0.57 -4.51
C LYS A 443 -46.93 0.31 -3.45
N SER A 444 -45.63 0.54 -3.62
CA SER A 444 -44.84 1.41 -2.75
C SER A 444 -45.30 2.86 -2.87
N LEU A 445 -45.48 3.54 -1.74
CA LEU A 445 -45.93 4.94 -1.71
C LEU A 445 -44.88 5.86 -1.10
N VAL A 446 -44.48 5.58 0.15
CA VAL A 446 -43.41 6.35 0.83
C VAL A 446 -42.50 5.38 1.60
N THR A 447 -41.20 5.59 1.54
CA THR A 447 -40.18 4.98 2.39
C THR A 447 -39.82 5.96 3.51
N ILE A 448 -39.81 5.50 4.76
CA ILE A 448 -39.61 6.33 5.95
C ILE A 448 -38.43 5.79 6.74
N GLU A 449 -37.44 6.64 7.04
CA GLU A 449 -36.34 6.35 7.95
C GLU A 449 -36.61 7.00 9.31
N VAL A 450 -36.43 6.20 10.37
CA VAL A 450 -36.61 6.62 11.77
C VAL A 450 -35.32 6.36 12.54
N LYS A 451 -34.93 7.31 13.39
CA LYS A 451 -33.85 7.16 14.37
C LYS A 451 -34.31 7.73 15.71
N ASN A 452 -34.05 7.03 16.79
CA ASN A 452 -34.41 7.49 18.15
C ASN A 452 -35.88 7.96 18.23
N ASN A 453 -36.79 7.16 17.69
CA ASN A 453 -38.23 7.42 17.63
C ASN A 453 -38.62 8.75 16.92
N LYS A 454 -37.76 9.25 16.04
CA LYS A 454 -38.00 10.44 15.24
C LYS A 454 -37.86 10.15 13.75
N VAL A 455 -38.77 10.63 12.93
CA VAL A 455 -38.69 10.54 11.48
C VAL A 455 -37.56 11.47 11.01
N VAL A 456 -36.50 10.85 10.43
CA VAL A 456 -35.35 11.57 9.89
C VAL A 456 -35.57 11.88 8.42
N GLN A 457 -36.20 10.97 7.71
CA GLN A 457 -36.42 11.11 6.27
C GLN A 457 -37.69 10.37 5.84
N SER A 458 -38.46 10.98 4.93
CA SER A 458 -39.55 10.33 4.21
C SER A 458 -39.45 10.66 2.72
N ARG A 459 -39.48 9.66 1.85
CA ARG A 459 -39.28 9.83 0.41
C ARG A 459 -40.26 8.96 -0.41
N THR A 460 -40.72 9.55 -1.50
CA THR A 460 -41.49 8.86 -2.56
C THR A 460 -40.57 8.50 -3.72
N LYS A 461 -41.10 7.99 -4.81
CA LYS A 461 -40.36 7.56 -6.02
C LYS A 461 -39.40 8.65 -6.49
N ASN A 462 -38.15 8.23 -6.84
CA ASN A 462 -37.06 9.10 -7.24
C ASN A 462 -36.66 10.16 -6.18
N ASN A 463 -36.74 9.77 -4.91
CA ASN A 463 -36.38 10.61 -3.75
C ASN A 463 -37.17 11.93 -3.64
N LYS A 464 -38.35 12.00 -4.22
CA LYS A 464 -39.24 13.19 -4.09
C LYS A 464 -39.85 13.26 -2.69
N SER A 465 -40.26 14.45 -2.28
CA SER A 465 -41.01 14.65 -1.03
C SER A 465 -42.42 14.07 -1.12
N PRO A 466 -42.97 13.53 -0.02
CA PRO A 466 -44.35 13.13 0.05
C PRO A 466 -45.32 14.35 -0.11
N ASP A 467 -46.54 14.10 -0.56
CA ASP A 467 -47.55 15.13 -0.64
C ASP A 467 -48.09 15.53 0.74
N LYS A 468 -48.88 16.65 0.80
CA LYS A 468 -49.40 17.17 2.05
C LYS A 468 -50.22 16.15 2.85
N LYS A 469 -51.02 15.29 2.20
CA LYS A 469 -51.85 14.27 2.89
C LYS A 469 -50.98 13.14 3.44
N GLN A 470 -49.97 12.74 2.71
CA GLN A 470 -48.99 11.73 3.14
C GLN A 470 -48.15 12.24 4.33
N LEU A 471 -47.64 13.46 4.26
CA LEU A 471 -46.92 14.10 5.37
C LEU A 471 -47.78 14.24 6.63
N ALA A 472 -49.01 14.70 6.49
CA ALA A 472 -49.92 14.81 7.63
C ALA A 472 -50.17 13.44 8.32
N PHE A 473 -50.27 12.36 7.53
CA PHE A 473 -50.42 11.02 8.10
C PHE A 473 -49.13 10.53 8.77
N ILE A 474 -47.97 10.76 8.19
CA ILE A 474 -46.68 10.41 8.78
C ILE A 474 -46.47 11.16 10.09
N ASN A 475 -46.73 12.47 10.12
CA ASN A 475 -46.59 13.28 11.33
C ASN A 475 -47.55 12.81 12.44
N LYS A 476 -48.79 12.45 12.09
CA LYS A 476 -49.76 11.90 13.06
C LYS A 476 -49.27 10.56 13.62
N TRP A 477 -48.73 9.69 12.78
CA TRP A 477 -48.10 8.41 13.20
C TRP A 477 -46.90 8.66 14.13
N GLU A 478 -46.01 9.57 13.77
CA GLU A 478 -44.84 9.90 14.59
C GLU A 478 -45.25 10.35 15.98
N GLN A 479 -46.20 11.28 16.08
CA GLN A 479 -46.65 11.77 17.38
C GLN A 479 -47.36 10.69 18.21
N LYS A 480 -48.33 10.00 17.62
CA LYS A 480 -49.16 9.05 18.38
C LYS A 480 -48.45 7.71 18.70
N VAL A 481 -47.59 7.22 17.79
CA VAL A 481 -47.02 5.87 17.92
C VAL A 481 -45.55 5.92 18.35
N LEU A 482 -44.73 6.75 17.74
CA LEU A 482 -43.30 6.76 18.07
C LEU A 482 -42.99 7.57 19.33
N LYS A 483 -43.76 8.65 19.59
CA LYS A 483 -43.55 9.54 20.75
C LYS A 483 -44.55 9.31 21.87
N GLY A 484 -45.59 8.53 21.65
CA GLY A 484 -46.61 8.27 22.67
C GLY A 484 -47.39 9.50 23.12
N VAL A 485 -47.48 10.54 22.30
CA VAL A 485 -48.27 11.73 22.60
C VAL A 485 -49.72 11.45 22.21
N ALA A 486 -50.65 11.47 23.19
CA ALA A 486 -52.07 11.19 23.05
C ALA A 486 -52.79 12.19 22.12
#